data_f44e9ea01d4bd8b05ec508b0f35232ae
#
_entry.id   f44e9ea01d4bd8b05ec508b0f35232ae
#
_cell.length_a   1.000
_cell.length_b   1.000
_cell.length_c   1.000
_cell.angle_alpha   90.00
_cell.angle_beta   90.00
_cell.angle_gamma   90.00
#
_symmetry.space_group_name_H-M   'P 1'
#
loop_
_entity.id
_entity.type
_entity.pdbx_description
1 polymer ?
#
loop_
_entity_poly.entity_id
_entity_poly.type
_entity_poly.pdbx_seq_one_letter_code
_entity_poly.pdbx_strand_id
1 'polypeptide(L)'
;MRTPYNLEMNHSCSTCTARHGFCDLEPKTLAALQQIKFTATYPKGSLLFVEDEKARGVFILCSGKVKLTTSSSEGRTLIVRIAGAGEVLGSSAVLLQRPYEMSAETLEPCQVNFVRTEEFMNWIQADRLAMMSVAKQLSGDYYAAQREIRSFGLAQTTSEKLARLVLDWCNERGEQTDKGIRLKVLLTHEEIAQMIGTTRETVTRLLTSFRAKKVIDVKGSTVHVMRPDTLQAMVTV
;
A
#
# COMPACT_ATOMS: atom_id res chain seq x y z
N MET A 1 -1.80 0.77 -26.06
CA MET A 1 -0.94 1.96 -26.18
C MET A 1 -0.06 2.01 -24.93
N ARG A 2 1.27 2.03 -25.05
CA ARG A 2 2.15 2.15 -23.88
C ARG A 2 2.27 3.61 -23.48
N THR A 3 2.18 3.90 -22.21
CA THR A 3 2.38 5.24 -21.67
C THR A 3 3.86 5.63 -21.70
N PRO A 4 4.21 6.93 -21.52
CA PRO A 4 5.61 7.36 -21.33
C PRO A 4 6.33 6.62 -20.20
N TYR A 5 5.61 6.01 -19.28
CA TYR A 5 6.12 5.25 -18.12
C TYR A 5 6.16 3.74 -18.36
N ASN A 6 6.03 3.29 -19.61
CA ASN A 6 6.01 1.88 -20.01
C ASN A 6 4.89 1.04 -19.35
N LEU A 7 3.80 1.69 -18.93
CA LEU A 7 2.59 1.02 -18.45
C LEU A 7 1.68 0.69 -19.65
N GLU A 8 1.16 -0.52 -19.69
CA GLU A 8 0.06 -0.86 -20.60
C GLU A 8 -1.23 -0.25 -20.06
N MET A 9 -1.75 0.79 -20.72
CA MET A 9 -3.01 1.40 -20.31
C MET A 9 -4.16 0.45 -20.58
N ASN A 10 -4.78 -0.03 -19.51
CA ASN A 10 -6.03 -0.77 -19.61
C ASN A 10 -7.19 0.20 -19.37
N HIS A 11 -7.81 0.66 -20.43
CA HIS A 11 -8.92 1.61 -20.35
C HIS A 11 -10.26 0.96 -19.97
N SER A 12 -10.38 -0.37 -20.06
CA SER A 12 -11.61 -1.08 -19.79
C SER A 12 -11.52 -1.96 -18.56
N CYS A 13 -12.38 -1.70 -17.57
CA CYS A 13 -12.51 -2.56 -16.40
C CYS A 13 -13.08 -3.96 -16.78
N SER A 14 -13.87 -4.07 -17.84
CA SER A 14 -14.47 -5.33 -18.30
C SER A 14 -13.45 -6.28 -18.93
N THR A 15 -12.36 -5.75 -19.49
CA THR A 15 -11.29 -6.54 -20.12
C THR A 15 -10.03 -6.64 -19.26
N CYS A 16 -10.05 -6.04 -18.06
CA CYS A 16 -8.93 -6.08 -17.13
C CYS A 16 -8.73 -7.51 -16.63
N THR A 17 -7.51 -8.03 -16.77
CA THR A 17 -7.12 -9.36 -16.29
C THR A 17 -6.72 -9.36 -14.82
N ALA A 18 -6.44 -8.20 -14.25
CA ALA A 18 -6.12 -8.02 -12.83
C ALA A 18 -7.40 -8.09 -12.00
N ARG A 19 -7.79 -9.31 -11.62
CA ARG A 19 -8.95 -9.56 -10.76
C ARG A 19 -8.50 -9.72 -9.33
N HIS A 20 -8.32 -8.59 -8.63
CA HIS A 20 -8.08 -8.60 -7.19
C HIS A 20 -8.84 -7.46 -6.53
N GLY A 21 -9.22 -7.68 -5.28
CA GLY A 21 -9.88 -6.69 -4.47
C GLY A 21 -11.13 -6.13 -5.14
N PHE A 22 -11.18 -4.82 -5.29
CA PHE A 22 -12.32 -4.12 -5.87
C PHE A 22 -12.54 -4.39 -7.37
N CYS A 23 -11.51 -4.85 -8.09
CA CYS A 23 -11.61 -5.19 -9.50
C CYS A 23 -12.23 -6.57 -9.75
N ASP A 24 -12.49 -7.37 -8.70
CA ASP A 24 -13.14 -8.68 -8.78
C ASP A 24 -14.69 -8.59 -8.65
N LEU A 25 -15.26 -7.61 -9.31
CA LEU A 25 -16.70 -7.40 -9.39
C LEU A 25 -17.29 -8.04 -10.66
N GLU A 26 -18.59 -8.29 -10.62
CA GLU A 26 -19.31 -8.81 -11.78
C GLU A 26 -19.21 -7.85 -12.99
N PRO A 27 -19.24 -8.38 -14.22
CA PRO A 27 -19.09 -7.56 -15.43
C PRO A 27 -20.10 -6.41 -15.53
N LYS A 28 -21.34 -6.59 -15.05
CA LYS A 28 -22.38 -5.55 -15.03
C LYS A 28 -22.00 -4.39 -14.12
N THR A 29 -21.51 -4.69 -12.90
CA THR A 29 -21.06 -3.71 -11.91
C THR A 29 -19.84 -2.94 -12.41
N LEU A 30 -18.89 -3.65 -13.06
CA LEU A 30 -17.70 -3.03 -13.67
C LEU A 30 -18.07 -2.17 -14.89
N ALA A 31 -19.09 -2.55 -15.68
CA ALA A 31 -19.58 -1.75 -16.80
C ALA A 31 -20.19 -0.42 -16.32
N ALA A 32 -20.93 -0.42 -15.22
CA ALA A 32 -21.44 0.81 -14.61
C ALA A 32 -20.30 1.71 -14.10
N LEU A 33 -19.30 1.13 -13.41
CA LEU A 33 -18.10 1.87 -13.00
C LEU A 33 -17.35 2.49 -14.19
N GLN A 34 -17.30 1.79 -15.32
CA GLN A 34 -16.64 2.26 -16.55
C GLN A 34 -17.22 3.59 -17.05
N GLN A 35 -18.49 3.87 -16.82
CA GLN A 35 -19.16 5.10 -17.30
C GLN A 35 -18.84 6.34 -16.45
N ILE A 36 -18.44 6.16 -15.19
CA ILE A 36 -18.26 7.24 -14.22
C ILE A 36 -16.79 7.50 -13.86
N LYS A 37 -15.87 6.66 -14.33
CA LYS A 37 -14.44 6.78 -14.00
C LYS A 37 -13.66 7.61 -14.99
N PHE A 38 -12.61 8.24 -14.50
CA PHE A 38 -11.57 8.90 -15.29
C PHE A 38 -10.25 8.18 -15.09
N THR A 39 -9.70 7.60 -16.15
CA THR A 39 -8.43 6.85 -16.08
C THR A 39 -7.25 7.76 -16.36
N ALA A 40 -6.26 7.76 -15.48
CA ALA A 40 -5.01 8.50 -15.65
C ALA A 40 -3.80 7.65 -15.22
N THR A 41 -2.63 8.03 -15.73
CA THR A 41 -1.34 7.47 -15.32
C THR A 41 -0.52 8.52 -14.60
N TYR A 42 0.10 8.12 -13.52
CA TYR A 42 0.90 8.98 -12.66
C TYR A 42 2.33 8.46 -12.60
N PRO A 43 3.36 9.31 -12.75
CA PRO A 43 4.74 8.93 -12.49
C PRO A 43 4.95 8.65 -11.00
N LYS A 44 6.11 8.05 -10.65
CA LYS A 44 6.55 7.93 -9.27
C LYS A 44 6.63 9.31 -8.60
N GLY A 45 6.21 9.39 -7.32
CA GLY A 45 6.23 10.60 -6.50
C GLY A 45 5.06 11.56 -6.76
N SER A 46 4.02 11.13 -7.49
CA SER A 46 2.82 11.95 -7.69
C SER A 46 1.88 11.85 -6.50
N LEU A 47 1.41 12.99 -6.02
CA LEU A 47 0.32 13.06 -5.04
C LEU A 47 -1.02 12.86 -5.75
N LEU A 48 -1.81 11.90 -5.27
CA LEU A 48 -3.19 11.68 -5.70
C LEU A 48 -4.15 12.56 -4.91
N PHE A 49 -3.92 12.67 -3.61
CA PHE A 49 -4.61 13.57 -2.69
C PHE A 49 -3.75 13.83 -1.46
N VAL A 50 -4.09 14.86 -0.70
CA VAL A 50 -3.36 15.33 0.47
C VAL A 50 -4.25 15.25 1.71
N GLU A 51 -3.67 14.91 2.86
CA GLU A 51 -4.29 14.91 4.18
C GLU A 51 -4.96 16.27 4.44
N ASP A 52 -6.12 16.25 5.08
CA ASP A 52 -6.96 17.41 5.40
C ASP A 52 -7.60 18.14 4.19
N GLU A 53 -7.29 17.76 2.94
CA GLU A 53 -8.01 18.29 1.80
C GLU A 53 -9.43 17.70 1.68
N LYS A 54 -10.38 18.52 1.18
CA LYS A 54 -11.75 18.07 0.90
C LYS A 54 -11.74 16.88 -0.05
N ALA A 55 -12.40 15.79 0.34
CA ALA A 55 -12.52 14.60 -0.50
C ALA A 55 -13.36 14.88 -1.76
N ARG A 56 -12.70 14.92 -2.92
CA ARG A 56 -13.31 15.16 -4.24
C ARG A 56 -13.81 13.89 -4.91
N GLY A 57 -13.37 12.74 -4.41
CA GLY A 57 -13.71 11.43 -4.95
C GLY A 57 -12.80 10.33 -4.41
N VAL A 58 -12.89 9.17 -5.04
CA VAL A 58 -12.07 8.00 -4.74
C VAL A 58 -11.11 7.68 -5.87
N PHE A 59 -10.02 7.02 -5.54
CA PHE A 59 -8.98 6.61 -6.48
C PHE A 59 -8.86 5.08 -6.45
N ILE A 60 -9.20 4.41 -7.55
CA ILE A 60 -9.10 2.96 -7.69
C ILE A 60 -7.77 2.65 -8.36
N LEU A 61 -6.87 1.99 -7.64
CA LEU A 61 -5.54 1.67 -8.14
C LEU A 61 -5.60 0.46 -9.08
N CYS A 62 -5.33 0.67 -10.37
CA CYS A 62 -5.34 -0.39 -11.37
C CYS A 62 -4.00 -1.12 -11.46
N SER A 63 -2.89 -0.38 -11.31
CA SER A 63 -1.53 -0.93 -11.28
C SER A 63 -0.58 -0.01 -10.53
N GLY A 64 0.52 -0.57 -10.03
CA GLY A 64 1.52 0.13 -9.25
C GLY A 64 1.27 0.06 -7.74
N LYS A 65 1.95 0.94 -7.00
CA LYS A 65 1.88 1.02 -5.54
C LYS A 65 1.81 2.47 -5.08
N VAL A 66 1.00 2.71 -4.06
CA VAL A 66 0.77 4.02 -3.46
C VAL A 66 1.03 3.91 -1.96
N LYS A 67 1.85 4.80 -1.40
CA LYS A 67 1.99 4.94 0.05
C LYS A 67 0.93 5.90 0.58
N LEU A 68 0.33 5.51 1.70
CA LEU A 68 -0.59 6.35 2.47
C LEU A 68 0.16 6.85 3.70
N THR A 69 0.23 8.17 3.84
CA THR A 69 1.05 8.83 4.87
C THR A 69 0.23 9.82 5.68
N THR A 70 0.58 9.96 6.95
CA THR A 70 0.14 11.07 7.80
C THR A 70 1.35 11.81 8.34
N SER A 71 1.18 13.08 8.68
CA SER A 71 2.26 13.92 9.17
C SER A 71 1.89 14.57 10.50
N SER A 72 2.84 14.58 11.44
CA SER A 72 2.67 15.35 12.67
C SER A 72 2.82 16.85 12.40
N SER A 73 2.37 17.69 13.34
CA SER A 73 2.57 19.15 13.32
C SER A 73 4.05 19.56 13.27
N GLU A 74 4.96 18.67 13.69
CA GLU A 74 6.41 18.87 13.63
C GLU A 74 7.02 18.43 12.28
N GLY A 75 6.19 18.01 11.30
CA GLY A 75 6.64 17.57 9.98
C GLY A 75 7.20 16.15 9.93
N ARG A 76 7.04 15.35 10.99
CA ARG A 76 7.41 13.93 10.95
C ARG A 76 6.36 13.16 10.18
N THR A 77 6.77 12.46 9.14
CA THR A 77 5.90 11.64 8.31
C THR A 77 5.93 10.17 8.72
N LEU A 78 4.76 9.55 8.83
CA LEU A 78 4.58 8.11 9.03
C LEU A 78 3.92 7.52 7.78
N ILE A 79 4.49 6.46 7.23
CA ILE A 79 3.80 5.64 6.23
C ILE A 79 2.89 4.68 7.00
N VAL A 80 1.59 4.93 6.92
CA VAL A 80 0.57 4.11 7.59
C VAL A 80 0.43 2.77 6.88
N ARG A 81 0.35 2.76 5.55
CA ARG A 81 0.33 1.53 4.73
C ARG A 81 0.73 1.80 3.28
N ILE A 82 0.99 0.71 2.56
CA ILE A 82 1.20 0.73 1.11
C ILE A 82 0.04 0.01 0.46
N ALA A 83 -0.68 0.73 -0.39
CA ALA A 83 -1.78 0.19 -1.18
C ALA A 83 -1.29 -0.40 -2.49
N GLY A 84 -1.97 -1.44 -2.96
CA GLY A 84 -1.69 -2.16 -4.20
C GLY A 84 -2.86 -2.12 -5.20
N ALA A 85 -2.64 -2.74 -6.36
CA ALA A 85 -3.67 -2.84 -7.39
C ALA A 85 -4.96 -3.50 -6.84
N GLY A 86 -6.12 -2.99 -7.28
CA GLY A 86 -7.44 -3.44 -6.84
C GLY A 86 -7.97 -2.75 -5.58
N GLU A 87 -7.21 -1.83 -4.97
CA GLU A 87 -7.67 -1.08 -3.80
C GLU A 87 -8.30 0.27 -4.17
N VAL A 88 -9.27 0.70 -3.36
CA VAL A 88 -9.94 2.00 -3.45
C VAL A 88 -9.41 2.91 -2.34
N LEU A 89 -8.80 4.02 -2.71
CA LEU A 89 -8.23 5.00 -1.80
C LEU A 89 -9.19 6.16 -1.60
N GLY A 90 -9.28 6.68 -0.38
CA GLY A 90 -10.14 7.82 -0.01
C GLY A 90 -11.61 7.46 0.19
N SER A 91 -11.99 6.18 0.19
CA SER A 91 -13.38 5.74 0.38
C SER A 91 -13.93 6.10 1.76
N SER A 92 -13.14 6.02 2.83
CA SER A 92 -13.53 6.46 4.18
C SER A 92 -13.94 7.92 4.19
N ALA A 93 -13.10 8.80 3.62
CA ALA A 93 -13.36 10.23 3.57
C ALA A 93 -14.65 10.56 2.82
N VAL A 94 -14.87 9.90 1.67
CA VAL A 94 -16.08 10.08 0.85
C VAL A 94 -17.32 9.59 1.58
N LEU A 95 -17.29 8.39 2.18
CA LEU A 95 -18.43 7.82 2.92
C LEU A 95 -18.79 8.61 4.17
N LEU A 96 -17.79 9.12 4.88
CA LEU A 96 -17.97 9.91 6.10
C LEU A 96 -18.19 11.40 5.82
N GLN A 97 -18.09 11.83 4.56
CA GLN A 97 -18.16 13.25 4.14
C GLN A 97 -17.17 14.13 4.91
N ARG A 98 -15.93 13.62 5.07
CA ARG A 98 -14.82 14.29 5.78
C ARG A 98 -13.67 14.56 4.80
N PRO A 99 -12.71 15.42 5.17
CA PRO A 99 -11.44 15.52 4.48
C PRO A 99 -10.70 14.18 4.44
N TYR A 100 -9.75 14.05 3.51
CA TYR A 100 -8.89 12.86 3.48
C TYR A 100 -8.09 12.74 4.77
N GLU A 101 -8.10 11.57 5.36
CA GLU A 101 -7.41 11.27 6.62
C GLU A 101 -5.90 11.03 6.47
N MET A 102 -5.42 10.94 5.24
CA MET A 102 -4.02 10.68 4.89
C MET A 102 -3.70 11.33 3.54
N SER A 103 -2.41 11.49 3.25
CA SER A 103 -1.92 11.78 1.90
C SER A 103 -1.61 10.50 1.15
N ALA A 104 -1.83 10.50 -0.18
CA ALA A 104 -1.55 9.37 -1.05
C ALA A 104 -0.52 9.76 -2.12
N GLU A 105 0.64 9.07 -2.13
CA GLU A 105 1.75 9.33 -3.07
C GLU A 105 2.19 8.04 -3.76
N THR A 106 2.40 8.09 -5.07
CA THR A 106 2.82 6.94 -5.88
C THR A 106 4.29 6.56 -5.61
N LEU A 107 4.55 5.27 -5.32
CA LEU A 107 5.90 4.71 -5.11
C LEU A 107 6.58 4.28 -6.41
N GLU A 108 5.80 4.06 -7.44
CA GLU A 108 6.20 3.65 -8.79
C GLU A 108 5.17 4.20 -9.79
N PRO A 109 5.39 4.12 -11.10
CA PRO A 109 4.37 4.52 -12.06
C PRO A 109 3.07 3.75 -11.84
N CYS A 110 1.97 4.48 -11.72
CA CYS A 110 0.64 3.94 -11.40
C CYS A 110 -0.38 4.28 -12.49
N GLN A 111 -1.28 3.34 -12.75
CA GLN A 111 -2.54 3.61 -13.43
C GLN A 111 -3.66 3.65 -12.41
N VAL A 112 -4.46 4.71 -12.43
CA VAL A 112 -5.49 4.97 -11.44
C VAL A 112 -6.79 5.39 -12.13
N ASN A 113 -7.92 4.91 -11.65
CA ASN A 113 -9.24 5.39 -12.00
C ASN A 113 -9.74 6.32 -10.90
N PHE A 114 -10.00 7.56 -11.25
CA PHE A 114 -10.66 8.52 -10.35
C PHE A 114 -12.17 8.48 -10.58
N VAL A 115 -12.95 8.49 -9.49
CA VAL A 115 -14.42 8.59 -9.51
C VAL A 115 -14.83 9.71 -8.55
N ARG A 116 -15.63 10.66 -9.03
CA ARG A 116 -16.11 11.80 -8.21
C ARG A 116 -16.99 11.30 -7.06
N THR A 117 -17.01 12.07 -5.96
CA THR A 117 -17.77 11.73 -4.74
C THR A 117 -19.23 11.40 -5.05
N GLU A 118 -19.95 12.25 -5.76
CA GLU A 118 -21.39 12.03 -6.06
C GLU A 118 -21.62 10.77 -6.90
N GLU A 119 -20.80 10.59 -7.95
CA GLU A 119 -20.89 9.44 -8.86
C GLU A 119 -20.58 8.13 -8.13
N PHE A 120 -19.56 8.15 -7.27
CA PHE A 120 -19.22 7.00 -6.45
C PHE A 120 -20.33 6.65 -5.47
N MET A 121 -20.88 7.63 -4.75
CA MET A 121 -21.98 7.43 -3.80
C MET A 121 -23.23 6.89 -4.49
N ASN A 122 -23.63 7.46 -5.62
CA ASN A 122 -24.76 6.99 -6.38
C ASN A 122 -24.58 5.55 -6.87
N TRP A 123 -23.36 5.23 -7.34
CA TRP A 123 -23.06 3.89 -7.84
C TRP A 123 -23.10 2.82 -6.73
N ILE A 124 -22.47 3.07 -5.57
CA ILE A 124 -22.49 2.08 -4.47
C ILE A 124 -23.88 1.95 -3.82
N GLN A 125 -24.71 2.99 -3.87
CA GLN A 125 -26.11 2.91 -3.40
C GLN A 125 -27.00 2.11 -4.35
N ALA A 126 -26.74 2.18 -5.65
CA ALA A 126 -27.50 1.48 -6.67
C ALA A 126 -27.06 0.02 -6.87
N ASP A 127 -25.82 -0.32 -6.52
CA ASP A 127 -25.26 -1.66 -6.74
C ASP A 127 -24.78 -2.30 -5.43
N ARG A 128 -25.53 -3.34 -5.01
CA ARG A 128 -25.25 -4.07 -3.76
C ARG A 128 -23.86 -4.73 -3.76
N LEU A 129 -23.37 -5.19 -4.90
CA LEU A 129 -22.06 -5.85 -5.00
C LEU A 129 -20.94 -4.82 -4.84
N ALA A 130 -21.10 -3.64 -5.43
CA ALA A 130 -20.19 -2.51 -5.24
C ALA A 130 -20.11 -2.11 -3.76
N MET A 131 -21.26 -1.92 -3.10
CA MET A 131 -21.32 -1.60 -1.67
C MET A 131 -20.65 -2.67 -0.83
N MET A 132 -20.91 -3.94 -1.09
CA MET A 132 -20.31 -5.05 -0.35
C MET A 132 -18.80 -5.12 -0.54
N SER A 133 -18.30 -4.80 -1.74
CA SER A 133 -16.85 -4.76 -2.00
C SER A 133 -16.16 -3.65 -1.22
N VAL A 134 -16.75 -2.45 -1.18
CA VAL A 134 -16.25 -1.35 -0.35
C VAL A 134 -16.25 -1.74 1.14
N ALA A 135 -17.34 -2.34 1.63
CA ALA A 135 -17.43 -2.78 3.02
C ALA A 135 -16.37 -3.83 3.36
N LYS A 136 -16.11 -4.80 2.47
CA LYS A 136 -15.05 -5.80 2.67
C LYS A 136 -13.68 -5.17 2.73
N GLN A 137 -13.38 -4.21 1.84
CA GLN A 137 -12.09 -3.51 1.87
C GLN A 137 -11.92 -2.73 3.16
N LEU A 138 -12.91 -1.91 3.56
CA LEU A 138 -12.83 -1.14 4.81
C LEU A 138 -12.67 -2.03 6.05
N SER A 139 -13.36 -3.19 6.07
CA SER A 139 -13.19 -4.17 7.14
C SER A 139 -11.77 -4.76 7.15
N GLY A 140 -11.20 -5.03 5.97
CA GLY A 140 -9.82 -5.48 5.81
C GLY A 140 -8.81 -4.44 6.30
N ASP A 141 -9.00 -3.18 5.90
CA ASP A 141 -8.17 -2.04 6.31
C ASP A 141 -8.22 -1.85 7.84
N TYR A 142 -9.40 -1.94 8.44
CA TYR A 142 -9.59 -1.88 9.89
C TYR A 142 -8.86 -3.03 10.61
N TYR A 143 -8.98 -4.25 10.11
CA TYR A 143 -8.29 -5.41 10.68
C TYR A 143 -6.76 -5.28 10.57
N ALA A 144 -6.25 -4.79 9.44
CA ALA A 144 -4.83 -4.51 9.24
C ALA A 144 -4.32 -3.43 10.20
N ALA A 145 -5.07 -2.33 10.35
CA ALA A 145 -4.74 -1.25 11.29
C ALA A 145 -4.66 -1.75 12.75
N GLN A 146 -5.59 -2.61 13.17
CA GLN A 146 -5.54 -3.21 14.52
C GLN A 146 -4.30 -4.10 14.72
N ARG A 147 -3.90 -4.86 13.68
CA ARG A 147 -2.67 -5.65 13.72
C ARG A 147 -1.45 -4.76 13.89
N GLU A 148 -1.38 -3.65 13.16
CA GLU A 148 -0.27 -2.70 13.23
C GLU A 148 -0.21 -2.03 14.61
N ILE A 149 -1.33 -1.52 15.13
CA ILE A 149 -1.41 -0.95 16.48
C ILE A 149 -0.88 -1.94 17.53
N ARG A 150 -1.32 -3.20 17.46
CA ARG A 150 -0.81 -4.25 18.35
C ARG A 150 0.69 -4.47 18.16
N SER A 151 1.15 -4.54 16.91
CA SER A 151 2.56 -4.76 16.58
C SER A 151 3.44 -3.62 17.11
N PHE A 152 3.05 -2.37 16.90
CA PHE A 152 3.78 -1.20 17.40
C PHE A 152 3.72 -1.07 18.91
N GLY A 153 2.56 -1.36 19.50
CA GLY A 153 2.36 -1.24 20.95
C GLY A 153 3.08 -2.32 21.77
N LEU A 154 3.31 -3.49 21.20
CA LEU A 154 4.00 -4.60 21.88
C LEU A 154 5.49 -4.67 21.53
N ALA A 155 5.93 -4.08 20.40
CA ALA A 155 7.34 -4.07 20.04
C ALA A 155 8.14 -3.16 20.97
N GLN A 156 9.15 -3.72 21.65
CA GLN A 156 9.96 -3.00 22.63
C GLN A 156 11.11 -2.21 21.98
N THR A 157 11.60 -2.66 20.82
CA THR A 157 12.77 -2.06 20.17
C THR A 157 12.54 -1.78 18.69
N THR A 158 13.27 -0.80 18.15
CA THR A 158 13.27 -0.52 16.71
C THR A 158 13.81 -1.69 15.88
N SER A 159 14.73 -2.48 16.45
CA SER A 159 15.25 -3.69 15.80
C SER A 159 14.16 -4.74 15.61
N GLU A 160 13.31 -4.92 16.61
CA GLU A 160 12.14 -5.80 16.56
C GLU A 160 11.12 -5.34 15.52
N LYS A 161 10.82 -4.03 15.48
CA LYS A 161 9.91 -3.45 14.46
C LYS A 161 10.44 -3.71 13.05
N LEU A 162 11.73 -3.51 12.81
CA LEU A 162 12.34 -3.78 11.51
C LEU A 162 12.33 -5.27 11.17
N ALA A 163 12.63 -6.14 12.13
CA ALA A 163 12.59 -7.60 11.94
C ALA A 163 11.18 -8.07 11.56
N ARG A 164 10.16 -7.57 12.26
CA ARG A 164 8.75 -7.86 11.97
C ARG A 164 8.35 -7.39 10.57
N LEU A 165 8.68 -6.16 10.20
CA LEU A 165 8.40 -5.63 8.87
C LEU A 165 9.02 -6.49 7.75
N VAL A 166 10.26 -6.94 7.94
CA VAL A 166 10.93 -7.84 6.98
C VAL A 166 10.25 -9.21 6.92
N LEU A 167 9.81 -9.77 8.05
CA LEU A 167 9.07 -11.03 8.10
C LEU A 167 7.71 -10.93 7.42
N ASP A 168 6.97 -9.84 7.64
CA ASP A 168 5.69 -9.59 6.97
C ASP A 168 5.88 -9.55 5.46
N TRP A 169 6.92 -8.87 4.96
CA TRP A 169 7.27 -8.90 3.53
C TRP A 169 7.67 -10.29 3.02
N CYS A 170 8.34 -11.11 3.85
CA CYS A 170 8.65 -12.50 3.48
C CYS A 170 7.36 -13.31 3.26
N ASN A 171 6.38 -13.15 4.15
CA ASN A 171 5.11 -13.87 4.09
C ASN A 171 4.23 -13.42 2.93
N GLU A 172 4.22 -12.11 2.62
CA GLU A 172 3.34 -11.54 1.57
C GLU A 172 3.87 -11.74 0.14
N ARG A 173 5.18 -11.64 -0.05
CA ARG A 173 5.81 -11.55 -1.38
C ARG A 173 7.21 -12.16 -1.49
N GLY A 174 7.59 -12.97 -0.50
CA GLY A 174 8.86 -13.66 -0.50
C GLY A 174 8.88 -14.83 -1.45
N GLU A 175 9.95 -14.95 -2.24
CA GLU A 175 10.22 -16.09 -3.10
C GLU A 175 11.25 -17.01 -2.43
N GLN A 176 10.90 -18.28 -2.24
CA GLN A 176 11.82 -19.26 -1.69
C GLN A 176 12.96 -19.55 -2.68
N THR A 177 14.19 -19.54 -2.20
CA THR A 177 15.40 -19.84 -2.98
C THR A 177 16.36 -20.73 -2.17
N ASP A 178 17.35 -21.31 -2.81
CA ASP A 178 18.41 -22.11 -2.14
C ASP A 178 19.19 -21.33 -1.07
N LYS A 179 19.16 -19.98 -1.13
CA LYS A 179 19.85 -19.07 -0.22
C LYS A 179 18.94 -18.42 0.84
N GLY A 180 17.71 -18.90 0.97
CA GLY A 180 16.68 -18.33 1.82
C GLY A 180 15.59 -17.61 1.02
N ILE A 181 14.95 -16.61 1.61
CA ILE A 181 13.80 -15.91 1.02
C ILE A 181 14.28 -14.66 0.28
N ARG A 182 13.96 -14.57 -1.00
CA ARG A 182 14.26 -13.40 -1.84
C ARG A 182 13.09 -12.42 -1.82
N LEU A 183 13.39 -11.15 -1.57
CA LEU A 183 12.44 -10.05 -1.56
C LEU A 183 12.88 -8.94 -2.52
N LYS A 184 11.95 -8.36 -3.26
CA LYS A 184 12.18 -7.10 -3.96
C LYS A 184 11.62 -5.94 -3.13
N VAL A 185 12.51 -5.11 -2.57
CA VAL A 185 12.16 -3.96 -1.74
C VAL A 185 12.43 -2.69 -2.54
N LEU A 186 11.37 -1.98 -2.93
CA LEU A 186 11.46 -0.73 -3.69
C LEU A 186 11.53 0.51 -2.80
N LEU A 187 11.46 0.31 -1.48
CA LEU A 187 11.48 1.38 -0.48
C LEU A 187 12.90 1.83 -0.18
N THR A 188 13.08 3.11 -0.02
CA THR A 188 14.30 3.73 0.50
C THR A 188 14.43 3.48 2.02
N HIS A 189 15.63 3.65 2.57
CA HIS A 189 15.82 3.60 4.03
C HIS A 189 14.99 4.65 4.77
N GLU A 190 14.74 5.79 4.15
CA GLU A 190 13.85 6.83 4.69
C GLU A 190 12.41 6.32 4.77
N GLU A 191 11.89 5.73 3.70
CA GLU A 191 10.53 5.18 3.68
C GLU A 191 10.37 4.00 4.65
N ILE A 192 11.40 3.15 4.79
CA ILE A 192 11.41 2.11 5.83
C ILE A 192 11.38 2.74 7.22
N ALA A 193 12.15 3.81 7.45
CA ALA A 193 12.15 4.54 8.71
C ALA A 193 10.77 5.13 9.04
N GLN A 194 10.11 5.72 8.04
CA GLN A 194 8.74 6.22 8.14
C GLN A 194 7.72 5.11 8.45
N MET A 195 7.91 3.88 7.96
CA MET A 195 7.03 2.75 8.27
C MET A 195 7.15 2.27 9.73
N ILE A 196 8.35 2.32 10.31
CA ILE A 196 8.58 1.81 11.69
C ILE A 196 8.73 2.90 12.74
N GLY A 197 8.51 4.18 12.36
CA GLY A 197 8.53 5.32 13.27
C GLY A 197 9.93 5.58 13.85
N THR A 198 10.96 5.62 12.99
CA THR A 198 12.36 5.86 13.38
C THR A 198 13.09 6.79 12.39
N THR A 199 14.41 6.91 12.48
CA THR A 199 15.22 7.69 11.56
C THR A 199 15.91 6.81 10.50
N ARG A 200 16.22 7.39 9.34
CA ARG A 200 16.96 6.75 8.25
C ARG A 200 18.30 6.17 8.71
N GLU A 201 19.03 6.90 9.56
CA GLU A 201 20.31 6.49 10.12
C GLU A 201 20.17 5.22 10.96
N THR A 202 19.11 5.15 11.78
CA THR A 202 18.80 3.97 12.60
C THR A 202 18.50 2.76 11.71
N VAL A 203 17.69 2.90 10.67
CA VAL A 203 17.42 1.82 9.68
C VAL A 203 18.72 1.37 9.02
N THR A 204 19.55 2.31 8.54
CA THR A 204 20.84 1.99 7.91
C THR A 204 21.75 1.21 8.85
N ARG A 205 21.86 1.60 10.11
CA ARG A 205 22.64 0.90 11.14
C ARG A 205 22.11 -0.50 11.43
N LEU A 206 20.79 -0.66 11.54
CA LEU A 206 20.16 -1.96 11.80
C LEU A 206 20.33 -2.92 10.62
N LEU A 207 20.10 -2.47 9.39
CA LEU A 207 20.32 -3.31 8.19
C LEU A 207 21.80 -3.72 8.06
N THR A 208 22.73 -2.82 8.37
CA THR A 208 24.18 -3.13 8.42
C THR A 208 24.48 -4.20 9.48
N SER A 209 23.88 -4.10 10.66
CA SER A 209 24.02 -5.10 11.73
C SER A 209 23.44 -6.46 11.30
N PHE A 210 22.27 -6.50 10.67
CA PHE A 210 21.67 -7.74 10.18
C PHE A 210 22.54 -8.40 9.09
N ARG A 211 23.17 -7.59 8.22
CA ARG A 211 24.14 -8.09 7.22
C ARG A 211 25.39 -8.68 7.89
N ALA A 212 25.99 -7.97 8.85
CA ALA A 212 27.17 -8.44 9.57
C ALA A 212 26.92 -9.77 10.29
N LYS A 213 25.71 -9.97 10.82
CA LYS A 213 25.24 -11.22 11.45
C LYS A 213 24.81 -12.30 10.46
N LYS A 214 24.92 -12.02 9.14
CA LYS A 214 24.48 -12.94 8.06
C LYS A 214 23.00 -13.35 8.18
N VAL A 215 22.16 -12.45 8.70
CA VAL A 215 20.70 -12.64 8.77
C VAL A 215 20.06 -12.28 7.44
N ILE A 216 20.52 -11.16 6.85
CA ILE A 216 20.09 -10.71 5.52
C ILE A 216 21.32 -10.41 4.64
N ASP A 217 21.14 -10.41 3.31
CA ASP A 217 22.04 -9.80 2.33
C ASP A 217 21.26 -8.83 1.45
N VAL A 218 21.84 -7.65 1.16
CA VAL A 218 21.16 -6.59 0.40
C VAL A 218 22.00 -6.27 -0.84
N LYS A 219 21.38 -6.41 -2.03
CA LYS A 219 21.98 -6.07 -3.33
C LYS A 219 21.02 -5.19 -4.14
N GLY A 220 21.27 -3.89 -4.16
CA GLY A 220 20.35 -2.91 -4.77
C GLY A 220 18.98 -2.96 -4.10
N SER A 221 17.93 -3.20 -4.88
CA SER A 221 16.56 -3.35 -4.39
C SER A 221 16.19 -4.79 -3.98
N THR A 222 17.14 -5.73 -4.01
CA THR A 222 16.90 -7.13 -3.64
C THR A 222 17.46 -7.39 -2.27
N VAL A 223 16.63 -7.93 -1.39
CA VAL A 223 16.99 -8.41 -0.04
C VAL A 223 16.85 -9.92 -0.01
N HIS A 224 17.90 -10.62 0.39
CA HIS A 224 17.87 -12.04 0.67
C HIS A 224 17.84 -12.25 2.18
N VAL A 225 16.78 -12.83 2.70
CA VAL A 225 16.66 -13.22 4.11
C VAL A 225 17.19 -14.64 4.25
N MET A 226 18.42 -14.74 4.72
CA MET A 226 19.15 -16.02 4.83
C MET A 226 18.76 -16.81 6.08
N ARG A 227 18.34 -16.10 7.13
CA ARG A 227 18.01 -16.72 8.45
C ARG A 227 16.70 -16.14 8.99
N PRO A 228 15.54 -16.53 8.42
CA PRO A 228 14.24 -16.05 8.88
C PRO A 228 13.96 -16.39 10.35
N ASP A 229 14.43 -17.57 10.83
CA ASP A 229 14.29 -17.98 12.23
C ASP A 229 14.95 -17.00 13.20
N THR A 230 16.08 -16.40 12.81
CA THR A 230 16.74 -15.39 13.64
C THR A 230 15.92 -14.11 13.74
N LEU A 231 15.26 -13.68 12.65
CA LEU A 231 14.32 -12.56 12.70
C LEU A 231 13.08 -12.90 13.53
N GLN A 232 12.57 -14.14 13.38
CA GLN A 232 11.43 -14.62 14.16
C GLN A 232 11.74 -14.61 15.67
N ALA A 233 12.93 -15.05 16.08
CA ALA A 233 13.36 -15.01 17.48
C ALA A 233 13.47 -13.58 18.06
N MET A 234 13.67 -12.56 17.22
CA MET A 234 13.66 -11.15 17.65
C MET A 234 12.24 -10.59 17.90
N VAL A 235 11.24 -11.23 17.33
CA VAL A 235 9.84 -10.77 17.32
C VAL A 235 8.97 -11.57 18.32
N THR A 236 9.52 -12.68 18.85
CA THR A 236 8.81 -13.55 19.78
C THR A 236 8.80 -12.94 21.18
N VAL A 237 7.75 -12.24 21.48
CA VAL A 237 7.25 -11.96 22.85
C VAL A 237 5.76 -12.24 22.86
#